data_7a9bbb2de071d59e0409cb874deadd4a
#
_entry.id   7a9bbb2de071d59e0409cb874deadd4a
#
_cell.length_a   1.000
_cell.length_b   1.000
_cell.length_c   1.000
_cell.angle_alpha   90.00
_cell.angle_beta   90.00
_cell.angle_gamma   90.00
#
_symmetry.space_group_name_H-M   'P 1'
#
loop_
_entity.id
_entity.type
_entity.pdbx_description
1 polymer ?
#
loop_
_entity_poly.entity_id
_entity_poly.type
_entity_poly.pdbx_seq_one_letter_code
_entity_poly.pdbx_strand_id
1 'polypeptide(L)'
;MRPLLPLVLALVLLVPTTPWPAPAAEDKLVIYTAYEENELKTFWEQFKKDLPDLAGKASYIRGSTGPTMARVEAEKANPQADVIWGVFNDYLTGAATKGLLEPYAAQESQAIPARFKHPENMWQGVTLLTVAFAVNQKKITELRLTPPQSWADLLDPKYKGHIVMSNPSTSGTAYLLLASHAARLGEDKMWQYYEALDKNLSQVTKSGGAPGRMAASGETPIGVALAYEVEVAKRQGAPIDVIYPADGIAWTFEGNALVKGAKNPQNAKRFLDWAVSKAAMTSYAAWRGAALTRTDVSVSGPKISEMNLIAIDFVKAGDPAYKDRLVKRWLEKFSR
;
A
#
# COMPACT_ATOMS: atom_id res chain seq x y z
N MET A 1 27.99 -76.01 -42.14
CA MET A 1 27.96 -74.65 -42.67
C MET A 1 27.15 -73.77 -41.74
N ARG A 2 27.83 -72.91 -41.00
CA ARG A 2 27.18 -71.92 -40.08
C ARG A 2 27.20 -70.60 -40.80
N PRO A 3 26.09 -69.82 -40.83
CA PRO A 3 26.11 -68.50 -41.44
C PRO A 3 26.73 -67.46 -40.46
N LEU A 4 27.65 -66.65 -40.99
CA LEU A 4 28.20 -65.48 -40.32
C LEU A 4 27.18 -64.33 -40.32
N LEU A 5 26.81 -63.85 -39.17
CA LEU A 5 26.04 -62.61 -38.98
C LEU A 5 26.95 -61.40 -39.13
N PRO A 6 26.58 -60.38 -39.87
CA PRO A 6 27.38 -59.14 -39.93
C PRO A 6 27.16 -58.29 -38.68
N LEU A 7 28.24 -57.86 -38.07
CA LEU A 7 28.28 -56.92 -36.94
C LEU A 7 28.05 -55.51 -37.48
N VAL A 8 26.85 -54.94 -37.25
CA VAL A 8 26.57 -53.52 -37.58
C VAL A 8 27.08 -52.66 -36.44
N LEU A 9 28.16 -51.93 -36.70
CA LEU A 9 28.73 -50.93 -35.78
C LEU A 9 27.90 -49.64 -35.86
N ALA A 10 27.04 -49.40 -34.87
CA ALA A 10 26.32 -48.12 -34.75
C ALA A 10 27.23 -47.00 -34.28
N LEU A 11 27.56 -46.09 -35.14
CA LEU A 11 28.31 -44.88 -34.84
C LEU A 11 27.38 -43.86 -34.15
N VAL A 12 27.44 -43.74 -32.81
CA VAL A 12 26.72 -42.72 -32.08
C VAL A 12 27.45 -41.39 -32.27
N LEU A 13 26.91 -40.53 -33.14
CA LEU A 13 27.33 -39.12 -33.25
C LEU A 13 26.85 -38.34 -32.05
N LEU A 14 27.78 -38.06 -31.10
CA LEU A 14 27.57 -37.07 -30.04
C LEU A 14 27.48 -35.66 -30.67
N VAL A 15 26.26 -35.17 -30.86
CA VAL A 15 26.02 -33.77 -31.22
C VAL A 15 26.21 -32.94 -29.95
N PRO A 16 27.16 -32.00 -29.89
CA PRO A 16 27.28 -31.10 -28.74
C PRO A 16 26.02 -30.25 -28.67
N THR A 17 25.20 -30.43 -27.61
CA THR A 17 24.09 -29.53 -27.30
C THR A 17 24.67 -28.25 -26.73
N THR A 18 24.95 -27.25 -27.58
CA THR A 18 25.18 -25.90 -27.12
C THR A 18 23.89 -25.42 -26.42
N PRO A 19 23.97 -24.95 -25.17
CA PRO A 19 22.76 -24.42 -24.51
C PRO A 19 22.28 -23.22 -25.35
N TRP A 20 21.01 -23.27 -25.73
CA TRP A 20 20.33 -22.14 -26.38
C TRP A 20 20.48 -20.93 -25.47
N PRO A 21 21.02 -19.77 -25.97
CA PRO A 21 21.11 -18.57 -25.13
C PRO A 21 19.70 -18.24 -24.62
N ALA A 22 19.58 -18.12 -23.28
CA ALA A 22 18.35 -17.64 -22.68
C ALA A 22 18.00 -16.29 -23.35
N PRO A 23 16.71 -16.03 -23.67
CA PRO A 23 16.32 -14.75 -24.25
C PRO A 23 16.86 -13.64 -23.34
N ALA A 24 17.56 -12.68 -23.91
CA ALA A 24 18.05 -11.51 -23.18
C ALA A 24 16.84 -10.88 -22.46
N ALA A 25 16.97 -10.65 -21.15
CA ALA A 25 15.94 -9.95 -20.38
C ALA A 25 15.60 -8.66 -21.14
N GLU A 26 14.32 -8.42 -21.41
CA GLU A 26 13.90 -7.16 -22.03
C GLU A 26 14.36 -6.03 -21.11
N ASP A 27 15.11 -5.05 -21.64
CA ASP A 27 15.65 -3.94 -20.86
C ASP A 27 14.53 -2.95 -20.49
N LYS A 28 13.61 -3.42 -19.64
CA LYS A 28 12.41 -2.73 -19.19
C LYS A 28 12.34 -2.66 -17.66
N LEU A 29 11.38 -1.98 -17.13
CA LEU A 29 11.02 -1.97 -15.70
C LEU A 29 9.50 -1.87 -15.56
N VAL A 30 8.87 -2.83 -14.91
CA VAL A 30 7.44 -2.84 -14.64
C VAL A 30 7.18 -2.69 -13.15
N ILE A 31 6.46 -1.66 -12.77
CA ILE A 31 6.20 -1.29 -11.38
C ILE A 31 4.70 -1.43 -11.09
N TYR A 32 4.34 -2.17 -10.04
CA TYR A 32 2.98 -2.17 -9.52
C TYR A 32 2.91 -1.24 -8.30
N THR A 33 1.91 -0.35 -8.30
CA THR A 33 1.80 0.67 -7.26
C THR A 33 0.38 0.85 -6.76
N ALA A 34 0.26 1.20 -5.47
CA ALA A 34 -1.00 1.59 -4.85
C ALA A 34 -1.09 3.10 -4.57
N TYR A 35 -0.12 3.88 -5.00
CA TYR A 35 -0.18 5.34 -4.91
C TYR A 35 -1.38 5.90 -5.67
N GLU A 36 -1.99 6.96 -5.16
CA GLU A 36 -3.07 7.65 -5.87
C GLU A 36 -2.50 8.44 -7.06
N GLU A 37 -3.32 8.62 -8.11
CA GLU A 37 -2.87 9.17 -9.40
C GLU A 37 -2.25 10.57 -9.29
N ASN A 38 -2.82 11.41 -8.41
CA ASN A 38 -2.36 12.79 -8.21
C ASN A 38 -0.94 12.87 -7.60
N GLU A 39 -0.60 11.97 -6.67
CA GLU A 39 0.74 11.92 -6.07
C GLU A 39 1.73 11.18 -6.98
N LEU A 40 1.26 10.11 -7.62
CA LEU A 40 2.06 9.30 -8.52
C LEU A 40 2.65 10.15 -9.67
N LYS A 41 1.87 11.09 -10.19
CA LYS A 41 2.35 12.05 -11.21
C LYS A 41 3.58 12.82 -10.72
N THR A 42 3.54 13.35 -9.50
CA THR A 42 4.67 14.12 -8.94
C THR A 42 5.89 13.23 -8.69
N PHE A 43 5.68 12.03 -8.12
CA PHE A 43 6.78 11.10 -7.84
C PHE A 43 7.40 10.55 -9.11
N TRP A 44 6.58 10.32 -10.13
CA TRP A 44 7.04 9.86 -11.44
C TRP A 44 7.87 10.91 -12.18
N GLU A 45 7.48 12.19 -12.10
CA GLU A 45 8.28 13.29 -12.66
C GLU A 45 9.62 13.44 -11.92
N GLN A 46 9.65 13.24 -10.59
CA GLN A 46 10.91 13.23 -9.85
C GLN A 46 11.80 12.05 -10.27
N PHE A 47 11.21 10.86 -10.45
CA PHE A 47 11.93 9.67 -10.95
C PHE A 47 12.54 9.92 -12.34
N LYS A 48 11.79 10.51 -13.25
CA LYS A 48 12.28 10.87 -14.60
C LYS A 48 13.46 11.85 -14.54
N LYS A 49 13.41 12.78 -13.61
CA LYS A 49 14.49 13.78 -13.43
C LYS A 49 15.76 13.14 -12.88
N ASP A 50 15.61 12.24 -11.90
CA ASP A 50 16.76 11.67 -11.18
C ASP A 50 17.41 10.50 -11.94
N LEU A 51 16.62 9.69 -12.66
CA LEU A 51 17.06 8.51 -13.40
C LEU A 51 16.46 8.47 -14.83
N PRO A 52 16.77 9.43 -15.71
CA PRO A 52 16.13 9.56 -17.01
C PRO A 52 16.33 8.34 -17.92
N ASP A 53 17.49 7.68 -17.85
CA ASP A 53 17.80 6.48 -18.62
C ASP A 53 16.94 5.29 -18.20
N LEU A 54 16.67 5.13 -16.92
CA LEU A 54 15.80 4.08 -16.38
C LEU A 54 14.34 4.40 -16.60
N ALA A 55 13.95 5.67 -16.42
CA ALA A 55 12.59 6.12 -16.61
C ALA A 55 12.08 5.94 -18.04
N GLY A 56 12.96 6.06 -19.04
CA GLY A 56 12.64 5.79 -20.45
C GLY A 56 12.27 4.33 -20.74
N LYS A 57 12.60 3.41 -19.84
CA LYS A 57 12.33 1.98 -19.95
C LYS A 57 11.26 1.51 -18.96
N ALA A 58 10.81 2.38 -18.08
CA ALA A 58 9.91 2.07 -16.99
C ALA A 58 8.45 2.34 -17.33
N SER A 59 7.59 1.50 -16.80
CA SER A 59 6.14 1.68 -16.81
C SER A 59 5.56 1.30 -15.45
N TYR A 60 4.39 1.85 -15.13
CA TYR A 60 3.69 1.43 -13.92
C TYR A 60 2.27 0.99 -14.22
N ILE A 61 1.76 0.11 -13.36
CA ILE A 61 0.35 -0.27 -13.30
C ILE A 61 -0.16 0.10 -11.92
N ARG A 62 -1.13 1.00 -11.90
CA ARG A 62 -1.74 1.48 -10.66
C ARG A 62 -3.02 0.70 -10.35
N GLY A 63 -3.20 0.36 -9.07
CA GLY A 63 -4.44 -0.23 -8.55
C GLY A 63 -4.62 0.05 -7.06
N SER A 64 -5.80 -0.23 -6.52
CA SER A 64 -5.96 -0.24 -5.05
C SER A 64 -5.14 -1.38 -4.44
N THR A 65 -4.70 -1.25 -3.20
CA THR A 65 -3.74 -2.16 -2.54
C THR A 65 -4.16 -3.63 -2.64
N GLY A 66 -5.41 -3.96 -2.29
CA GLY A 66 -5.89 -5.34 -2.33
C GLY A 66 -5.81 -5.97 -3.73
N PRO A 67 -6.44 -5.40 -4.77
CA PRO A 67 -6.34 -5.89 -6.14
C PRO A 67 -4.91 -5.95 -6.68
N THR A 68 -4.07 -4.97 -6.38
CA THR A 68 -2.66 -4.97 -6.80
C THR A 68 -1.91 -6.17 -6.22
N MET A 69 -2.06 -6.44 -4.94
CA MET A 69 -1.37 -7.56 -4.29
C MET A 69 -1.96 -8.92 -4.67
N ALA A 70 -3.27 -9.02 -4.89
CA ALA A 70 -3.90 -10.22 -5.45
C ALA A 70 -3.38 -10.55 -6.85
N ARG A 71 -3.12 -9.53 -7.67
CA ARG A 71 -2.50 -9.69 -8.98
C ARG A 71 -1.07 -10.19 -8.88
N VAL A 72 -0.24 -9.63 -7.99
CA VAL A 72 1.13 -10.13 -7.74
C VAL A 72 1.10 -11.61 -7.36
N GLU A 73 0.17 -12.00 -6.50
CA GLU A 73 0.01 -13.40 -6.08
C GLU A 73 -0.43 -14.32 -7.21
N ALA A 74 -1.39 -13.89 -8.03
CA ALA A 74 -1.87 -14.66 -9.19
C ALA A 74 -0.78 -14.86 -10.26
N GLU A 75 0.12 -13.89 -10.40
CA GLU A 75 1.23 -13.90 -11.36
C GLU A 75 2.49 -14.60 -10.83
N LYS A 76 2.49 -15.20 -9.62
CA LYS A 76 3.69 -15.75 -8.96
C LYS A 76 4.51 -16.74 -9.79
N ALA A 77 3.86 -17.51 -10.69
CA ALA A 77 4.52 -18.48 -11.55
C ALA A 77 5.20 -17.83 -12.77
N ASN A 78 4.76 -16.64 -13.16
CA ASN A 78 5.32 -15.83 -14.24
C ASN A 78 5.12 -14.34 -13.92
N PRO A 79 5.93 -13.76 -13.03
CA PRO A 79 5.76 -12.39 -12.57
C PRO A 79 5.78 -11.38 -13.72
N GLN A 80 4.85 -10.45 -13.69
CA GLN A 80 4.79 -9.37 -14.67
C GLN A 80 5.31 -8.04 -14.10
N ALA A 81 5.31 -7.90 -12.78
CA ALA A 81 5.94 -6.79 -12.09
C ALA A 81 7.37 -7.13 -11.68
N ASP A 82 8.25 -6.16 -11.76
CA ASP A 82 9.60 -6.21 -11.19
C ASP A 82 9.64 -5.62 -9.78
N VAL A 83 8.82 -4.60 -9.52
CA VAL A 83 8.79 -3.84 -8.26
C VAL A 83 7.36 -3.64 -7.77
N ILE A 84 7.19 -3.72 -6.46
CA ILE A 84 6.03 -3.19 -5.73
C ILE A 84 6.45 -1.86 -5.11
N TRP A 85 5.69 -0.79 -5.36
CA TRP A 85 5.99 0.57 -4.93
C TRP A 85 4.82 1.21 -4.18
N GLY A 86 5.06 1.63 -2.93
CA GLY A 86 4.07 2.34 -2.12
C GLY A 86 2.89 1.48 -1.66
N VAL A 87 3.18 0.28 -1.15
CA VAL A 87 2.17 -0.63 -0.59
C VAL A 87 2.31 -0.69 0.92
N PHE A 88 1.20 -0.81 1.62
CA PHE A 88 1.16 -0.86 3.08
C PHE A 88 1.90 -2.07 3.63
N ASN A 89 2.57 -1.86 4.76
CA ASN A 89 3.41 -2.84 5.45
C ASN A 89 2.75 -4.20 5.70
N ASP A 90 1.49 -4.22 6.11
CA ASP A 90 0.75 -5.46 6.36
C ASP A 90 0.62 -6.34 5.09
N TYR A 91 0.42 -5.72 3.93
CA TYR A 91 0.39 -6.43 2.65
C TYR A 91 1.79 -6.90 2.22
N LEU A 92 2.83 -6.09 2.44
CA LEU A 92 4.21 -6.47 2.13
C LEU A 92 4.68 -7.60 3.05
N THR A 93 4.31 -7.58 4.33
CA THR A 93 4.58 -8.65 5.29
C THR A 93 3.90 -9.95 4.85
N GLY A 94 2.62 -9.89 4.47
CA GLY A 94 1.90 -11.03 3.93
C GLY A 94 2.50 -11.57 2.62
N ALA A 95 2.97 -10.69 1.74
CA ALA A 95 3.65 -11.08 0.50
C ALA A 95 5.00 -11.78 0.78
N ALA A 96 5.76 -11.30 1.76
CA ALA A 96 6.99 -11.96 2.20
C ALA A 96 6.71 -13.37 2.75
N THR A 97 5.70 -13.52 3.61
CA THR A 97 5.26 -14.81 4.16
C THR A 97 4.84 -15.80 3.07
N LYS A 98 4.19 -15.31 2.00
CA LYS A 98 3.77 -16.12 0.84
C LYS A 98 4.92 -16.39 -0.14
N GLY A 99 6.13 -15.90 0.11
CA GLY A 99 7.30 -16.08 -0.75
C GLY A 99 7.19 -15.38 -2.11
N LEU A 100 6.50 -14.23 -2.16
CA LEU A 100 6.30 -13.44 -3.38
C LEU A 100 7.39 -12.37 -3.58
N LEU A 101 8.24 -12.15 -2.59
CA LEU A 101 9.27 -11.12 -2.58
C LEU A 101 10.68 -11.73 -2.62
N GLU A 102 11.62 -10.95 -3.13
CA GLU A 102 13.06 -11.25 -3.16
C GLU A 102 13.80 -10.31 -2.20
N PRO A 103 14.75 -10.80 -1.38
CA PRO A 103 15.50 -9.93 -0.48
C PRO A 103 16.39 -8.96 -1.24
N TYR A 104 16.29 -7.69 -0.91
CA TYR A 104 17.17 -6.65 -1.43
C TYR A 104 17.32 -5.50 -0.43
N ALA A 105 18.54 -5.28 0.03
CA ALA A 105 18.90 -4.11 0.84
C ALA A 105 19.26 -2.94 -0.07
N ALA A 106 18.37 -1.99 -0.25
CA ALA A 106 18.64 -0.79 -1.06
C ALA A 106 19.79 0.04 -0.45
N GLN A 107 20.57 0.72 -1.29
CA GLN A 107 21.86 1.35 -0.92
C GLN A 107 21.73 2.33 0.27
N GLU A 108 20.69 3.15 0.31
CA GLU A 108 20.47 4.11 1.40
C GLU A 108 19.53 3.60 2.50
N SER A 109 19.17 2.32 2.50
CA SER A 109 18.24 1.75 3.49
C SER A 109 18.77 1.75 4.93
N GLN A 110 20.08 1.97 5.15
CA GLN A 110 20.64 2.13 6.49
C GLN A 110 20.11 3.37 7.23
N ALA A 111 19.66 4.41 6.52
CA ALA A 111 19.00 5.57 7.10
C ALA A 111 17.57 5.30 7.59
N ILE A 112 17.03 4.12 7.29
CA ILE A 112 15.71 3.66 7.72
C ILE A 112 15.88 2.76 8.95
N PRO A 113 15.30 3.10 10.13
CA PRO A 113 15.36 2.27 11.33
C PRO A 113 14.85 0.83 11.10
N ALA A 114 15.41 -0.14 11.82
CA ALA A 114 15.09 -1.57 11.68
C ALA A 114 13.58 -1.87 11.79
N ARG A 115 12.86 -1.16 12.67
CA ARG A 115 11.40 -1.31 12.85
C ARG A 115 10.57 -1.00 11.60
N PHE A 116 11.14 -0.36 10.59
CA PHE A 116 10.52 -0.03 9.31
C PHE A 116 11.13 -0.79 8.14
N LYS A 117 11.80 -1.91 8.42
CA LYS A 117 12.37 -2.82 7.43
C LYS A 117 12.07 -4.27 7.79
N HIS A 118 11.92 -5.10 6.77
CA HIS A 118 11.88 -6.54 7.03
C HIS A 118 13.26 -7.03 7.50
N PRO A 119 13.35 -7.91 8.51
CA PRO A 119 14.64 -8.41 9.02
C PRO A 119 15.53 -9.01 7.92
N GLU A 120 14.94 -9.67 6.93
CA GLU A 120 15.62 -10.27 5.78
C GLU A 120 15.59 -9.37 4.53
N ASN A 121 15.34 -8.05 4.67
CA ASN A 121 15.30 -7.08 3.59
C ASN A 121 14.28 -7.39 2.46
N MET A 122 13.17 -8.07 2.76
CA MET A 122 12.11 -8.33 1.79
C MET A 122 11.37 -7.05 1.36
N TRP A 123 11.34 -6.05 2.24
CA TRP A 123 10.77 -4.73 1.97
C TRP A 123 11.43 -3.65 2.84
N GLN A 124 11.37 -2.39 2.38
CA GLN A 124 11.79 -1.21 3.13
C GLN A 124 10.63 -0.21 3.19
N GLY A 125 10.38 0.32 4.39
CA GLY A 125 9.39 1.35 4.63
C GLY A 125 9.82 2.72 4.12
N VAL A 126 8.85 3.55 3.74
CA VAL A 126 9.09 4.86 3.13
C VAL A 126 8.38 5.97 3.90
N THR A 127 7.06 5.96 3.93
CA THR A 127 6.25 7.03 4.53
C THR A 127 5.36 6.49 5.63
N LEU A 128 5.29 7.22 6.74
CA LEU A 128 4.36 6.94 7.84
C LEU A 128 3.00 7.56 7.51
N LEU A 129 1.95 6.79 7.70
CA LEU A 129 0.58 7.16 7.34
C LEU A 129 -0.34 7.06 8.55
N THR A 130 -1.21 8.03 8.70
CA THR A 130 -2.25 8.05 9.74
C THR A 130 -3.62 8.19 9.12
N VAL A 131 -4.64 7.66 9.79
CA VAL A 131 -6.04 7.80 9.37
C VAL A 131 -6.71 8.89 10.20
N ALA A 132 -7.49 9.71 9.53
CA ALA A 132 -8.24 10.80 10.12
C ALA A 132 -9.64 10.92 9.51
N PHE A 133 -10.47 11.77 10.10
CA PHE A 133 -11.72 12.20 9.49
C PHE A 133 -11.46 13.39 8.58
N ALA A 134 -11.86 13.26 7.34
CA ALA A 134 -11.95 14.33 6.38
C ALA A 134 -13.30 15.01 6.55
N VAL A 135 -13.32 16.23 7.09
CA VAL A 135 -14.57 16.92 7.46
C VAL A 135 -14.78 18.15 6.60
N ASN A 136 -15.80 18.13 5.76
CA ASN A 136 -16.13 19.29 4.93
C ASN A 136 -16.87 20.35 5.75
N GLN A 137 -16.21 21.47 6.04
CA GLN A 137 -16.72 22.53 6.92
C GLN A 137 -18.00 23.17 6.39
N LYS A 138 -18.11 23.34 5.06
CA LYS A 138 -19.31 23.88 4.45
C LYS A 138 -20.50 22.94 4.64
N LYS A 139 -20.33 21.63 4.40
CA LYS A 139 -21.38 20.64 4.56
C LYS A 139 -21.79 20.43 6.02
N ILE A 140 -20.82 20.42 6.93
CA ILE A 140 -21.12 20.34 8.38
C ILE A 140 -22.00 21.52 8.82
N THR A 141 -21.67 22.73 8.36
CA THR A 141 -22.44 23.94 8.66
C THR A 141 -23.84 23.91 8.03
N GLU A 142 -23.95 23.55 6.73
CA GLU A 142 -25.22 23.42 6.02
C GLU A 142 -26.17 22.44 6.70
N LEU A 143 -25.65 21.32 7.17
CA LEU A 143 -26.40 20.25 7.84
C LEU A 143 -26.58 20.47 9.35
N ARG A 144 -26.02 21.54 9.90
CA ARG A 144 -26.03 21.86 11.35
C ARG A 144 -25.46 20.72 12.20
N LEU A 145 -24.45 20.01 11.66
CA LEU A 145 -23.75 18.95 12.38
C LEU A 145 -22.57 19.53 13.16
N THR A 146 -22.12 18.81 14.17
CA THR A 146 -20.82 19.06 14.83
C THR A 146 -19.78 18.11 14.25
N PRO A 147 -18.53 18.55 14.04
CA PRO A 147 -17.47 17.66 13.60
C PRO A 147 -17.20 16.53 14.60
N PRO A 148 -17.10 15.25 14.17
CA PRO A 148 -16.77 14.15 15.07
C PRO A 148 -15.33 14.28 15.59
N GLN A 149 -15.08 13.96 16.86
CA GLN A 149 -13.77 14.03 17.50
C GLN A 149 -13.20 12.63 17.85
N SER A 150 -14.03 11.60 17.79
CA SER A 150 -13.66 10.23 18.13
C SER A 150 -14.33 9.22 17.22
N TRP A 151 -13.80 7.99 17.18
CA TRP A 151 -14.47 6.87 16.50
C TRP A 151 -15.86 6.60 17.08
N ALA A 152 -16.01 6.81 18.40
CA ALA A 152 -17.30 6.63 19.06
C ALA A 152 -18.35 7.65 18.57
N ASP A 153 -17.95 8.88 18.26
CA ASP A 153 -18.87 9.91 17.77
C ASP A 153 -19.51 9.53 16.44
N LEU A 154 -18.78 8.78 15.58
CA LEU A 154 -19.32 8.33 14.28
C LEU A 154 -20.56 7.41 14.42
N LEU A 155 -20.80 6.88 15.61
CA LEU A 155 -21.98 6.05 15.90
C LEU A 155 -23.23 6.86 16.23
N ASP A 156 -23.12 8.18 16.46
CA ASP A 156 -24.26 9.04 16.75
C ASP A 156 -25.23 9.05 15.55
N PRO A 157 -26.53 8.78 15.74
CA PRO A 157 -27.53 8.80 14.68
C PRO A 157 -27.64 10.12 13.90
N LYS A 158 -27.14 11.24 14.44
CA LYS A 158 -27.08 12.52 13.70
C LYS A 158 -26.24 12.44 12.42
N TYR A 159 -25.29 11.47 12.32
CA TYR A 159 -24.44 11.27 11.14
C TYR A 159 -25.03 10.24 10.16
N LYS A 160 -26.26 9.79 10.34
CA LYS A 160 -26.88 8.82 9.44
C LYS A 160 -26.90 9.29 8.00
N GLY A 161 -26.25 8.52 7.11
CA GLY A 161 -26.11 8.84 5.69
C GLY A 161 -25.08 9.95 5.37
N HIS A 162 -24.21 10.29 6.33
CA HIS A 162 -23.23 11.37 6.20
C HIS A 162 -21.78 10.94 6.25
N ILE A 163 -21.51 9.64 6.37
CA ILE A 163 -20.15 9.10 6.48
C ILE A 163 -19.86 8.22 5.27
N VAL A 164 -18.68 8.39 4.70
CA VAL A 164 -18.10 7.51 3.67
C VAL A 164 -16.81 6.89 4.17
N MET A 165 -16.66 5.58 3.99
CA MET A 165 -15.42 4.86 4.21
C MET A 165 -15.13 3.92 3.04
N SER A 166 -13.96 3.30 3.01
CA SER A 166 -13.60 2.32 1.98
C SER A 166 -13.79 0.88 2.44
N ASN A 167 -13.78 -0.07 1.48
CA ASN A 167 -14.01 -1.49 1.72
C ASN A 167 -12.69 -2.20 2.07
N PRO A 168 -12.61 -2.95 3.18
CA PRO A 168 -11.39 -3.67 3.58
C PRO A 168 -10.92 -4.75 2.60
N SER A 169 -11.80 -5.27 1.73
CA SER A 169 -11.41 -6.26 0.72
C SER A 169 -10.61 -5.66 -0.44
N THR A 170 -10.71 -4.34 -0.67
CA THR A 170 -10.05 -3.67 -1.80
C THR A 170 -9.09 -2.57 -1.38
N SER A 171 -9.32 -1.95 -0.21
CA SER A 171 -8.57 -0.79 0.29
C SER A 171 -7.65 -1.17 1.44
N GLY A 172 -6.37 -0.85 1.31
CA GLY A 172 -5.41 -0.97 2.41
C GLY A 172 -5.78 -0.09 3.61
N THR A 173 -6.27 1.14 3.37
CA THR A 173 -6.73 2.05 4.44
C THR A 173 -7.86 1.44 5.27
N ALA A 174 -8.83 0.80 4.63
CA ALA A 174 -9.94 0.19 5.34
C ALA A 174 -9.52 -1.10 6.07
N TYR A 175 -8.64 -1.91 5.50
CA TYR A 175 -8.09 -3.05 6.21
C TYR A 175 -7.24 -2.63 7.41
N LEU A 176 -6.42 -1.59 7.28
CA LEU A 176 -5.69 -1.00 8.40
C LEU A 176 -6.62 -0.61 9.54
N LEU A 177 -7.76 0.05 9.23
CA LEU A 177 -8.76 0.40 10.23
C LEU A 177 -9.35 -0.83 10.92
N LEU A 178 -9.70 -1.86 10.15
CA LEU A 178 -10.24 -3.10 10.68
C LEU A 178 -9.25 -3.75 11.66
N ALA A 179 -7.98 -3.88 11.26
CA ALA A 179 -6.92 -4.44 12.10
C ALA A 179 -6.62 -3.57 13.34
N SER A 180 -6.61 -2.25 13.18
CA SER A 180 -6.38 -1.29 14.28
C SER A 180 -7.51 -1.32 15.30
N HIS A 181 -8.77 -1.37 14.85
CA HIS A 181 -9.90 -1.47 15.75
C HIS A 181 -9.96 -2.85 16.44
N ALA A 182 -9.57 -3.93 15.76
CA ALA A 182 -9.42 -5.24 16.39
C ALA A 182 -8.36 -5.22 17.49
N ALA A 183 -7.24 -4.53 17.28
CA ALA A 183 -6.19 -4.36 18.29
C ALA A 183 -6.66 -3.51 19.47
N ARG A 184 -7.39 -2.41 19.22
CA ARG A 184 -7.86 -1.48 20.24
C ARG A 184 -9.02 -2.02 21.08
N LEU A 185 -10.01 -2.65 20.45
CA LEU A 185 -11.27 -3.03 21.07
C LEU A 185 -11.40 -4.52 21.39
N GLY A 186 -10.57 -5.36 20.75
CA GLY A 186 -10.84 -6.78 20.59
C GLY A 186 -11.85 -7.03 19.47
N GLU A 187 -11.81 -8.22 18.87
CA GLU A 187 -12.57 -8.50 17.65
C GLU A 187 -14.08 -8.41 17.84
N ASP A 188 -14.63 -8.89 18.96
CA ASP A 188 -16.08 -8.89 19.18
C ASP A 188 -16.64 -7.46 19.27
N LYS A 189 -16.00 -6.59 20.04
CA LYS A 189 -16.42 -5.18 20.14
C LYS A 189 -16.17 -4.42 18.84
N MET A 190 -15.12 -4.76 18.11
CA MET A 190 -14.87 -4.21 16.78
C MET A 190 -16.03 -4.53 15.82
N TRP A 191 -16.53 -5.76 15.79
CA TRP A 191 -17.67 -6.11 14.94
C TRP A 191 -18.94 -5.38 15.35
N GLN A 192 -19.21 -5.26 16.66
CA GLN A 192 -20.33 -4.46 17.17
C GLN A 192 -20.21 -2.99 16.74
N TYR A 193 -19.01 -2.44 16.80
CA TYR A 193 -18.73 -1.08 16.35
C TYR A 193 -19.06 -0.90 14.86
N TYR A 194 -18.59 -1.80 13.97
CA TYR A 194 -18.87 -1.68 12.54
C TYR A 194 -20.34 -1.94 12.19
N GLU A 195 -21.05 -2.81 12.92
CA GLU A 195 -22.48 -3.00 12.77
C GLU A 195 -23.28 -1.74 13.14
N ALA A 196 -22.81 -0.99 14.13
CA ALA A 196 -23.39 0.29 14.50
C ALA A 196 -23.04 1.39 13.48
N LEU A 197 -21.77 1.46 13.06
CA LEU A 197 -21.27 2.44 12.09
C LEU A 197 -21.95 2.29 10.72
N ASP A 198 -22.21 1.06 10.28
CA ASP A 198 -22.85 0.78 9.00
C ASP A 198 -24.20 1.48 8.83
N LYS A 199 -24.93 1.71 9.92
CA LYS A 199 -26.21 2.45 9.92
C LYS A 199 -26.05 3.93 9.56
N ASN A 200 -24.85 4.47 9.76
CA ASN A 200 -24.50 5.86 9.49
C ASN A 200 -23.77 6.06 8.16
N LEU A 201 -23.32 4.97 7.54
CA LEU A 201 -22.62 5.05 6.24
C LEU A 201 -23.61 5.38 5.12
N SER A 202 -23.26 6.36 4.30
CA SER A 202 -23.92 6.61 3.02
C SER A 202 -23.36 5.71 1.91
N GLN A 203 -22.06 5.41 1.97
CA GLN A 203 -21.39 4.64 0.94
C GLN A 203 -20.12 3.96 1.46
N VAL A 204 -19.79 2.80 0.86
CA VAL A 204 -18.52 2.10 1.02
C VAL A 204 -17.82 2.04 -0.34
N THR A 205 -16.66 2.71 -0.46
CA THR A 205 -15.95 2.86 -1.73
C THR A 205 -14.89 1.77 -1.95
N LYS A 206 -14.50 1.53 -3.20
CA LYS A 206 -13.43 0.56 -3.53
C LYS A 206 -12.02 1.11 -3.25
N SER A 207 -11.78 2.41 -3.51
CA SER A 207 -10.49 3.07 -3.30
C SER A 207 -10.40 3.69 -1.91
N GLY A 208 -9.23 3.57 -1.27
CA GLY A 208 -8.95 4.19 0.03
C GLY A 208 -8.95 5.72 0.00
N GLY A 209 -8.57 6.33 -1.13
CA GLY A 209 -8.56 7.78 -1.29
C GLY A 209 -9.91 8.40 -1.68
N ALA A 210 -10.91 7.58 -2.06
CA ALA A 210 -12.21 8.10 -2.47
C ALA A 210 -12.96 8.85 -1.35
N PRO A 211 -13.02 8.37 -0.09
CA PRO A 211 -13.71 9.09 0.98
C PRO A 211 -13.19 10.50 1.23
N GLY A 212 -11.86 10.67 1.19
CA GLY A 212 -11.23 11.99 1.32
C GLY A 212 -11.57 12.93 0.15
N ARG A 213 -11.54 12.43 -1.09
CA ARG A 213 -11.94 13.22 -2.28
C ARG A 213 -13.42 13.61 -2.25
N MET A 214 -14.31 12.72 -1.86
CA MET A 214 -15.74 12.99 -1.74
C MET A 214 -16.03 14.04 -0.66
N ALA A 215 -15.30 13.99 0.45
CA ALA A 215 -15.39 15.05 1.45
C ALA A 215 -14.81 16.37 0.93
N ALA A 216 -13.68 16.36 0.25
CA ALA A 216 -13.06 17.56 -0.32
C ALA A 216 -13.95 18.25 -1.37
N SER A 217 -14.65 17.49 -2.21
CA SER A 217 -15.60 18.01 -3.21
C SER A 217 -16.94 18.46 -2.61
N GLY A 218 -17.23 18.10 -1.36
CA GLY A 218 -18.53 18.36 -0.73
C GLY A 218 -19.63 17.38 -1.12
N GLU A 219 -19.28 16.23 -1.69
CA GLU A 219 -20.24 15.14 -1.96
C GLU A 219 -20.68 14.46 -0.66
N THR A 220 -19.79 14.39 0.33
CA THR A 220 -20.11 13.92 1.68
C THR A 220 -19.59 14.90 2.74
N PRO A 221 -20.26 15.05 3.89
CA PRO A 221 -19.74 15.87 4.99
C PRO A 221 -18.53 15.23 5.69
N ILE A 222 -18.48 13.88 5.77
CA ILE A 222 -17.43 13.16 6.52
C ILE A 222 -16.89 11.99 5.68
N GLY A 223 -15.57 11.97 5.47
CA GLY A 223 -14.87 10.85 4.89
C GLY A 223 -13.84 10.28 5.86
N VAL A 224 -13.70 8.95 5.93
CA VAL A 224 -12.61 8.31 6.67
C VAL A 224 -11.47 8.06 5.70
N ALA A 225 -10.34 8.75 5.85
CA ALA A 225 -9.28 8.84 4.85
C ALA A 225 -7.87 8.89 5.48
N LEU A 226 -6.84 8.77 4.65
CA LEU A 226 -5.48 9.06 5.08
C LEU A 226 -5.32 10.57 5.31
N ALA A 227 -4.75 10.94 6.44
CA ALA A 227 -4.65 12.33 6.87
C ALA A 227 -3.92 13.22 5.85
N TYR A 228 -2.84 12.71 5.24
CA TYR A 228 -2.08 13.48 4.24
C TYR A 228 -2.93 13.84 3.00
N GLU A 229 -3.85 12.97 2.57
CA GLU A 229 -4.74 13.25 1.42
C GLU A 229 -5.65 14.44 1.73
N VAL A 230 -6.14 14.51 2.96
CA VAL A 230 -6.99 15.60 3.46
C VAL A 230 -6.18 16.89 3.55
N GLU A 231 -4.96 16.83 4.09
CA GLU A 231 -4.05 17.97 4.16
C GLU A 231 -3.67 18.51 2.76
N VAL A 232 -3.42 17.62 1.81
CA VAL A 232 -3.17 18.02 0.42
C VAL A 232 -4.37 18.72 -0.17
N ALA A 233 -5.56 18.15 -0.03
CA ALA A 233 -6.79 18.77 -0.53
C ALA A 233 -7.05 20.15 0.10
N LYS A 234 -6.80 20.29 1.42
CA LYS A 234 -6.90 21.56 2.15
C LYS A 234 -5.91 22.60 1.60
N ARG A 235 -4.65 22.23 1.38
CA ARG A 235 -3.65 23.12 0.76
C ARG A 235 -4.03 23.54 -0.67
N GLN A 236 -4.81 22.73 -1.37
CA GLN A 236 -5.36 23.03 -2.69
C GLN A 236 -6.64 23.88 -2.65
N GLY A 237 -7.09 24.30 -1.46
CA GLY A 237 -8.23 25.19 -1.28
C GLY A 237 -9.58 24.50 -1.04
N ALA A 238 -9.61 23.17 -0.84
CA ALA A 238 -10.84 22.49 -0.48
C ALA A 238 -11.30 22.93 0.94
N PRO A 239 -12.61 23.14 1.18
CA PRO A 239 -13.16 23.56 2.48
C PRO A 239 -13.25 22.37 3.44
N ILE A 240 -12.11 21.74 3.74
CA ILE A 240 -12.00 20.49 4.48
C ILE A 240 -11.02 20.63 5.65
N ASP A 241 -11.31 19.97 6.75
CA ASP A 241 -10.38 19.84 7.87
C ASP A 241 -10.03 18.39 8.16
N VAL A 242 -8.81 18.20 8.70
CA VAL A 242 -8.32 16.93 9.23
C VAL A 242 -8.65 16.87 10.70
N ILE A 243 -9.40 15.87 11.13
CA ILE A 243 -9.66 15.60 12.54
C ILE A 243 -9.09 14.24 12.90
N TYR A 244 -8.09 14.25 13.78
CA TYR A 244 -7.52 13.04 14.32
C TYR A 244 -8.38 12.50 15.48
N PRO A 245 -8.81 11.23 15.42
CA PRO A 245 -9.63 10.65 16.49
C PRO A 245 -8.94 10.65 17.84
N ALA A 246 -9.54 11.28 18.84
CA ALA A 246 -8.96 11.42 20.19
C ALA A 246 -8.83 10.07 20.91
N ASP A 247 -9.71 9.11 20.58
CA ASP A 247 -9.74 7.76 21.16
C ASP A 247 -8.80 6.76 20.46
N GLY A 248 -7.89 7.24 19.63
CA GLY A 248 -6.81 6.47 19.02
C GLY A 248 -6.73 6.61 17.50
N ILE A 249 -5.54 6.89 17.02
CA ILE A 249 -5.25 7.12 15.60
C ILE A 249 -4.73 5.82 14.99
N ALA A 250 -5.43 5.29 13.97
CA ALA A 250 -4.92 4.19 13.19
C ALA A 250 -3.75 4.66 12.31
N TRP A 251 -2.69 3.89 12.26
CA TRP A 251 -1.48 4.25 11.54
C TRP A 251 -0.79 3.03 10.93
N THR A 252 -0.02 3.26 9.90
CA THR A 252 0.86 2.29 9.27
C THR A 252 2.04 3.00 8.61
N PHE A 253 2.83 2.26 7.88
CA PHE A 253 3.76 2.80 6.88
C PHE A 253 3.61 2.02 5.58
N GLU A 254 3.94 2.65 4.49
CA GLU A 254 4.08 2.03 3.19
C GLU A 254 5.53 1.77 2.88
N GLY A 255 5.79 0.86 1.97
CA GLY A 255 7.13 0.50 1.57
C GLY A 255 7.21 -0.05 0.16
N ASN A 256 8.42 -0.47 -0.20
CA ASN A 256 8.77 -0.96 -1.52
C ASN A 256 9.42 -2.33 -1.41
N ALA A 257 9.25 -3.15 -2.45
CA ALA A 257 9.78 -4.51 -2.49
C ALA A 257 10.19 -4.93 -3.91
N LEU A 258 11.19 -5.80 -3.98
CA LEU A 258 11.55 -6.53 -5.19
C LEU A 258 10.63 -7.75 -5.32
N VAL A 259 10.02 -7.93 -6.48
CA VAL A 259 9.18 -9.10 -6.76
C VAL A 259 10.08 -10.32 -7.01
N LYS A 260 9.75 -11.46 -6.39
CA LYS A 260 10.48 -12.71 -6.62
C LYS A 260 10.32 -13.18 -8.06
N GLY A 261 11.44 -13.47 -8.72
CA GLY A 261 11.44 -13.84 -10.13
C GLY A 261 11.19 -12.68 -11.08
N ALA A 262 11.42 -11.43 -10.65
CA ALA A 262 11.40 -10.24 -11.49
C ALA A 262 12.19 -10.46 -12.79
N LYS A 263 11.63 -10.07 -13.93
CA LYS A 263 12.27 -10.24 -15.25
C LYS A 263 13.46 -9.32 -15.44
N ASN A 264 13.45 -8.16 -14.78
CA ASN A 264 14.47 -7.11 -14.89
C ASN A 264 15.05 -6.74 -13.51
N PRO A 265 15.67 -7.68 -12.77
CA PRO A 265 16.08 -7.46 -11.38
C PRO A 265 17.11 -6.34 -11.21
N GLN A 266 17.96 -6.08 -12.21
CA GLN A 266 18.94 -5.00 -12.13
C GLN A 266 18.26 -3.62 -12.19
N ASN A 267 17.33 -3.43 -13.11
CA ASN A 267 16.56 -2.19 -13.22
C ASN A 267 15.65 -2.01 -11.98
N ALA A 268 15.06 -3.10 -11.47
CA ALA A 268 14.28 -3.10 -10.24
C ALA A 268 15.11 -2.64 -9.04
N LYS A 269 16.32 -3.13 -8.86
CA LYS A 269 17.23 -2.72 -7.78
C LYS A 269 17.63 -1.25 -7.88
N ARG A 270 17.97 -0.76 -9.08
CA ARG A 270 18.23 0.68 -9.31
C ARG A 270 17.03 1.56 -8.93
N PHE A 271 15.81 1.12 -9.27
CA PHE A 271 14.59 1.83 -8.88
C PHE A 271 14.39 1.80 -7.36
N LEU A 272 14.60 0.66 -6.70
CA LEU A 272 14.47 0.53 -5.25
C LEU A 272 15.51 1.39 -4.50
N ASP A 273 16.75 1.47 -5.01
CA ASP A 273 17.75 2.38 -4.48
C ASP A 273 17.29 3.84 -4.54
N TRP A 274 16.76 4.26 -5.70
CA TRP A 274 16.17 5.59 -5.86
C TRP A 274 14.97 5.79 -4.94
N ALA A 275 14.05 4.84 -4.87
CA ALA A 275 12.78 4.98 -4.15
C ALA A 275 12.94 5.16 -2.63
N VAL A 276 14.08 4.74 -2.05
CA VAL A 276 14.42 4.99 -0.63
C VAL A 276 15.51 6.04 -0.46
N SER A 277 15.99 6.65 -1.54
CA SER A 277 17.00 7.69 -1.48
C SER A 277 16.50 8.94 -0.73
N LYS A 278 17.45 9.71 -0.21
CA LYS A 278 17.11 10.99 0.44
C LYS A 278 16.36 11.93 -0.50
N ALA A 279 16.74 11.98 -1.77
CA ALA A 279 16.10 12.83 -2.79
C ALA A 279 14.64 12.43 -3.04
N ALA A 280 14.38 11.16 -3.33
CA ALA A 280 13.02 10.67 -3.58
C ALA A 280 12.12 10.84 -2.33
N MET A 281 12.61 10.44 -1.15
CA MET A 281 11.82 10.54 0.08
C MET A 281 11.57 12.00 0.50
N THR A 282 12.48 12.92 0.20
CA THR A 282 12.24 14.36 0.38
C THR A 282 11.08 14.83 -0.52
N SER A 283 11.00 14.36 -1.76
CA SER A 283 9.89 14.71 -2.66
C SER A 283 8.55 14.16 -2.17
N TYR A 284 8.53 12.94 -1.61
CA TYR A 284 7.32 12.37 -1.00
C TYR A 284 6.83 13.21 0.19
N ALA A 285 7.76 13.57 1.09
CA ALA A 285 7.44 14.41 2.24
C ALA A 285 6.96 15.81 1.83
N ALA A 286 7.60 16.42 0.85
CA ALA A 286 7.23 17.74 0.37
C ALA A 286 5.81 17.77 -0.21
N TRP A 287 5.43 16.74 -0.98
CA TRP A 287 4.10 16.66 -1.55
C TRP A 287 3.03 16.33 -0.51
N ARG A 288 3.29 15.33 0.36
CA ARG A 288 2.31 14.84 1.34
C ARG A 288 2.24 15.68 2.61
N GLY A 289 3.35 16.29 3.03
CA GLY A 289 3.50 16.83 4.38
C GLY A 289 3.50 15.72 5.45
N ALA A 290 3.80 14.47 5.06
CA ALA A 290 3.74 13.31 5.94
C ALA A 290 5.13 12.94 6.46
N ALA A 291 5.18 12.33 7.66
CA ALA A 291 6.42 11.84 8.25
C ALA A 291 7.00 10.68 7.43
N LEU A 292 8.32 10.60 7.41
CA LEU A 292 9.08 9.55 6.74
C LEU A 292 9.59 8.50 7.73
N THR A 293 9.91 7.34 7.22
CA THR A 293 10.64 6.32 7.98
C THR A 293 12.11 6.68 8.16
N ARG A 294 12.71 7.44 7.22
CA ARG A 294 14.08 7.97 7.33
C ARG A 294 14.18 9.03 8.44
N THR A 295 15.29 9.04 9.17
CA THR A 295 15.53 9.98 10.27
C THR A 295 16.36 11.19 9.85
N ASP A 296 16.97 11.18 8.67
CA ASP A 296 17.88 12.22 8.15
C ASP A 296 17.20 13.19 7.17
N VAL A 297 15.87 13.14 7.06
CA VAL A 297 15.03 14.06 6.29
C VAL A 297 14.04 14.75 7.22
N SER A 298 14.09 16.09 7.25
CA SER A 298 13.12 16.89 7.99
C SER A 298 11.82 17.03 7.23
N VAL A 299 10.70 16.89 7.90
CA VAL A 299 9.34 17.06 7.35
C VAL A 299 8.60 18.14 8.11
N SER A 300 7.74 18.88 7.43
CA SER A 300 6.93 19.96 8.00
C SER A 300 5.57 19.50 8.55
N GLY A 301 5.30 18.18 8.53
CA GLY A 301 4.03 17.62 8.98
C GLY A 301 3.93 17.37 10.48
N PRO A 302 2.78 16.92 10.97
CA PRO A 302 2.57 16.58 12.37
C PRO A 302 3.58 15.52 12.84
N LYS A 303 4.08 15.68 14.06
CA LYS A 303 5.03 14.72 14.64
C LYS A 303 4.28 13.49 15.14
N ILE A 304 4.49 12.36 14.50
CA ILE A 304 3.87 11.08 14.87
C ILE A 304 4.14 10.70 16.34
N SER A 305 5.29 11.09 16.89
CA SER A 305 5.64 10.86 18.30
C SER A 305 4.74 11.59 19.30
N GLU A 306 4.01 12.60 18.87
CA GLU A 306 3.07 13.39 19.71
C GLU A 306 1.61 12.94 19.54
N MET A 307 1.35 11.93 18.70
CA MET A 307 0.03 11.42 18.40
C MET A 307 -0.38 10.23 19.28
N ASN A 308 -1.66 10.14 19.64
CA ASN A 308 -2.25 8.98 20.31
C ASN A 308 -2.44 7.82 19.33
N LEU A 309 -1.35 7.14 18.97
CA LEU A 309 -1.38 6.05 18.01
C LEU A 309 -1.92 4.76 18.63
N ILE A 310 -2.80 4.05 17.92
CA ILE A 310 -3.23 2.71 18.31
C ILE A 310 -2.03 1.76 18.26
N ALA A 311 -1.80 1.02 19.35
CA ALA A 311 -0.79 -0.05 19.36
C ALA A 311 -1.25 -1.20 18.47
N ILE A 312 -0.66 -1.34 17.29
CA ILE A 312 -0.95 -2.39 16.33
C ILE A 312 0.22 -3.37 16.22
N ASP A 313 -0.09 -4.66 16.24
CA ASP A 313 0.87 -5.72 15.88
C ASP A 313 0.88 -5.89 14.36
N PHE A 314 1.88 -5.33 13.70
CA PHE A 314 2.03 -5.40 12.25
C PHE A 314 2.33 -6.80 11.73
N VAL A 315 2.92 -7.70 12.54
CA VAL A 315 3.15 -9.10 12.16
C VAL A 315 1.80 -9.82 12.09
N LYS A 316 0.98 -9.67 13.12
CA LYS A 316 -0.39 -10.23 13.14
C LYS A 316 -1.26 -9.62 12.04
N ALA A 317 -1.22 -8.31 11.85
CA ALA A 317 -1.98 -7.64 10.80
C ALA A 317 -1.56 -8.08 9.39
N GLY A 318 -0.28 -8.40 9.19
CA GLY A 318 0.27 -8.92 7.95
C GLY A 318 0.10 -10.44 7.75
N ASP A 319 -0.36 -11.19 8.76
CA ASP A 319 -0.63 -12.61 8.62
C ASP A 319 -1.77 -12.87 7.62
N PRO A 320 -1.52 -13.63 6.55
CA PRO A 320 -2.53 -13.86 5.50
C PRO A 320 -3.81 -14.51 6.02
N ALA A 321 -3.71 -15.48 6.93
CA ALA A 321 -4.88 -16.18 7.45
C ALA A 321 -5.73 -15.28 8.35
N TYR A 322 -5.07 -14.44 9.17
CA TYR A 322 -5.75 -13.43 9.97
C TYR A 322 -6.50 -12.41 9.10
N LYS A 323 -5.83 -11.90 8.08
CA LYS A 323 -6.40 -10.93 7.14
C LYS A 323 -7.59 -11.51 6.37
N ASP A 324 -7.41 -12.69 5.77
CA ASP A 324 -8.45 -13.36 4.97
C ASP A 324 -9.70 -13.63 5.83
N ARG A 325 -9.52 -14.04 7.09
CA ARG A 325 -10.62 -14.26 8.03
C ARG A 325 -11.38 -12.98 8.34
N LEU A 326 -10.68 -11.87 8.61
CA LEU A 326 -11.34 -10.57 8.88
C LEU A 326 -12.06 -10.03 7.64
N VAL A 327 -11.42 -10.08 6.48
CA VAL A 327 -11.99 -9.60 5.21
C VAL A 327 -13.20 -10.43 4.80
N LYS A 328 -13.12 -11.77 4.92
CA LYS A 328 -14.25 -12.66 4.65
C LYS A 328 -15.45 -12.32 5.53
N ARG A 329 -15.22 -12.18 6.86
CA ARG A 329 -16.30 -11.81 7.80
C ARG A 329 -16.89 -10.44 7.51
N TRP A 330 -16.08 -9.48 7.05
CA TRP A 330 -16.57 -8.19 6.57
C TRP A 330 -17.55 -8.35 5.41
N LEU A 331 -17.14 -9.11 4.37
CA LEU A 331 -17.96 -9.35 3.18
C LEU A 331 -19.27 -10.07 3.51
N GLU A 332 -19.26 -11.01 4.45
CA GLU A 332 -20.46 -11.71 4.93
C GLU A 332 -21.44 -10.79 5.65
N LYS A 333 -20.93 -9.80 6.41
CA LYS A 333 -21.77 -8.89 7.22
C LYS A 333 -22.26 -7.65 6.47
N PHE A 334 -21.43 -7.12 5.57
CA PHE A 334 -21.61 -5.79 4.97
C PHE A 334 -21.57 -5.84 3.43
N SER A 335 -22.23 -6.85 2.82
CA SER A 335 -22.40 -6.97 1.36
C SER A 335 -23.20 -5.79 0.82
N ARG A 336 -22.54 -4.77 0.28
CA ARG A 336 -23.12 -3.64 -0.45
C ARG A 336 -22.45 -3.49 -1.82
#